data_f40890ad6106a3154c711a8091d59ce9
#
_entry.id   f40890ad6106a3154c711a8091d59ce9
#
_cell.length_a   1.000
_cell.length_b   1.000
_cell.length_c   1.000
_cell.angle_alpha   90.00
_cell.angle_beta   90.00
_cell.angle_gamma   90.00
#
_symmetry.space_group_name_H-M   'P 1'
#
loop_
_entity.id
_entity.type
_entity.pdbx_description
1 polymer ?
#
loop_
_entity_poly.entity_id
_entity_poly.type
_entity_poly.pdbx_seq_one_letter_code
_entity_poly.pdbx_strand_id
1 'polypeptide(L)' 'MATPLTEIARCLRRRNISASKFGREAARDPRFVFDLRRGREPRPRTAARVLGFIAAGI' A
#
# COMPACT_ATOMS: atom_id res chain seq x y z
N MET A 1 -13.92 9.35 -4.21
CA MET A 1 -12.55 9.52 -3.73
C MET A 1 -11.81 8.19 -3.80
N ALA A 2 -10.68 8.14 -4.48
CA ALA A 2 -9.92 6.90 -4.59
C ALA A 2 -9.34 6.53 -3.22
N THR A 3 -9.60 5.30 -2.77
CA THR A 3 -9.00 4.84 -1.52
C THR A 3 -7.56 4.42 -1.76
N PRO A 4 -6.70 4.48 -0.74
CA PRO A 4 -5.32 3.98 -0.87
C PRO A 4 -5.28 2.54 -1.37
N LEU A 5 -6.29 1.75 -1.03
CA LEU A 5 -6.36 0.35 -1.45
C LEU A 5 -6.43 0.22 -2.98
N THR A 6 -7.18 1.10 -3.65
CA THR A 6 -7.28 1.10 -5.11
C THR A 6 -5.92 1.38 -5.73
N GLU A 7 -5.22 2.39 -5.22
CA GLU A 7 -3.89 2.74 -5.72
C GLU A 7 -2.88 1.62 -5.48
N ILE A 8 -2.97 0.97 -4.32
CA ILE A 8 -2.10 -0.15 -3.97
C ILE A 8 -2.33 -1.31 -4.92
N ALA A 9 -3.60 -1.68 -5.15
CA ALA A 9 -3.94 -2.78 -6.04
C ALA A 9 -3.38 -2.55 -7.44
N ARG A 10 -3.50 -1.31 -7.93
CA ARG A 10 -2.97 -0.93 -9.23
C ARG A 10 -1.45 -1.06 -9.27
N CYS A 11 -0.79 -0.63 -8.20
CA CYS A 11 0.66 -0.72 -8.08
C CYS A 11 1.15 -2.17 -8.07
N LEU A 12 0.46 -3.05 -7.34
CA LEU A 12 0.82 -4.46 -7.29
C LEU A 12 0.76 -5.09 -8.67
N ARG A 13 -0.25 -4.74 -9.46
CA ARG A 13 -0.39 -5.27 -10.82
C ARG A 13 0.70 -4.76 -11.74
N ARG A 14 1.01 -3.48 -11.66
CA ARG A 14 2.04 -2.86 -12.52
C ARG A 14 3.42 -3.40 -12.22
N ARG A 15 3.75 -3.62 -10.96
CA ARG A 15 5.08 -4.09 -10.56
C ARG A 15 5.16 -5.60 -10.45
N ASN A 16 4.02 -6.28 -10.53
CA ASN A 16 3.96 -7.73 -10.40
C ASN A 16 4.60 -8.20 -9.10
N ILE A 17 4.22 -7.57 -7.99
CA ILE A 17 4.72 -7.92 -6.67
C ILE A 17 3.56 -8.34 -5.76
N SER A 18 3.89 -9.09 -4.72
CA SER A 18 2.88 -9.56 -3.77
C SER A 18 2.48 -8.45 -2.80
N ALA A 19 1.29 -8.61 -2.19
CA ALA A 19 0.80 -7.68 -1.18
C ALA A 19 1.75 -7.65 0.02
N SER A 20 2.29 -8.80 0.42
CA SER A 20 3.25 -8.87 1.52
C SER A 20 4.50 -8.08 1.24
N LYS A 21 5.04 -8.21 0.04
CA LYS A 21 6.25 -7.50 -0.34
C LYS A 21 6.00 -5.99 -0.37
N PHE A 22 4.86 -5.58 -0.93
CA PHE A 22 4.50 -4.18 -0.96
C PHE A 22 4.41 -3.60 0.44
N GLY A 23 3.70 -4.27 1.34
CA GLY A 23 3.55 -3.80 2.71
C GLY A 23 4.88 -3.65 3.42
N ARG A 24 5.76 -4.64 3.22
CA ARG A 24 7.08 -4.62 3.85
C ARG A 24 7.90 -3.42 3.38
N GLU A 25 7.87 -3.14 2.08
CA GLU A 25 8.68 -2.06 1.52
C GLU A 25 8.06 -0.69 1.73
N ALA A 26 6.75 -0.57 1.57
CA ALA A 26 6.09 0.73 1.64
C ALA A 26 5.73 1.15 3.06
N ALA A 27 5.34 0.20 3.91
CA ALA A 27 4.87 0.49 5.25
C ALA A 27 5.66 -0.24 6.34
N ARG A 28 6.66 -1.02 5.97
CA ARG A 28 7.47 -1.85 6.87
C ARG A 28 6.61 -2.84 7.65
N ASP A 29 5.50 -3.25 7.04
CA ASP A 29 4.56 -4.18 7.65
C ASP A 29 3.99 -5.08 6.57
N PRO A 30 4.35 -6.39 6.55
CA PRO A 30 3.85 -7.28 5.51
C PRO A 30 2.34 -7.50 5.57
N ARG A 31 1.70 -7.15 6.69
CA ARG A 31 0.25 -7.30 6.84
C ARG A 31 -0.52 -6.04 6.43
N PHE A 32 0.18 -5.00 6.04
CA PHE A 32 -0.44 -3.70 5.78
C PHE A 32 -1.61 -3.79 4.80
N VAL A 33 -1.39 -4.40 3.63
CA VAL A 33 -2.43 -4.50 2.61
C VAL A 33 -3.59 -5.37 3.08
N PHE A 34 -3.28 -6.47 3.78
CA PHE A 34 -4.33 -7.36 4.28
C PHE A 34 -5.20 -6.66 5.31
N ASP A 35 -4.59 -5.85 6.18
CA ASP A 35 -5.34 -5.07 7.16
C ASP A 35 -6.25 -4.05 6.48
N LEU A 36 -5.76 -3.40 5.43
CA LEU A 36 -6.59 -2.46 4.67
C LEU A 36 -7.80 -3.16 4.04
N ARG A 37 -7.60 -4.37 3.53
CA ARG A 37 -8.69 -5.14 2.93
C ARG A 37 -9.76 -5.52 3.95
N ARG A 38 -9.38 -5.59 5.22
CA ARG A 38 -10.31 -5.86 6.32
C ARG A 38 -11.04 -4.62 6.79
N GLY A 39 -10.73 -3.46 6.20
CA GLY A 39 -11.37 -2.21 6.57
C GLY A 39 -10.61 -1.40 7.60
N ARG A 40 -9.39 -1.81 7.96
CA ARG A 40 -8.59 -1.06 8.91
C ARG A 40 -8.02 0.18 8.25
N GLU A 41 -8.14 1.32 8.91
CA GLU A 41 -7.61 2.56 8.38
C GLU A 41 -6.15 2.74 8.81
N PRO A 42 -5.27 3.13 7.87
CA PRO A 42 -3.88 3.41 8.20
C PRO A 42 -3.76 4.74 8.93
N ARG A 43 -2.72 4.87 9.75
CA ARG A 43 -2.41 6.15 10.36
C ARG A 43 -2.02 7.14 9.27
N PRO A 44 -2.31 8.44 9.46
CA PRO A 44 -1.99 9.45 8.45
C PRO A 44 -0.54 9.42 7.98
N ARG A 45 0.40 9.21 8.90
CA ARG A 45 1.83 9.13 8.57
C ARG A 45 2.12 7.92 7.67
N THR A 46 1.54 6.78 8.00
CA THR A 46 1.72 5.58 7.20
C THR A 46 1.09 5.74 5.81
N ALA A 47 -0.11 6.32 5.77
CA ALA A 47 -0.79 6.56 4.51
C ALA A 47 0.05 7.47 3.60
N ALA A 48 0.61 8.53 4.15
CA ALA A 48 1.46 9.46 3.41
C ALA A 48 2.70 8.75 2.87
N ARG A 49 3.33 7.89 3.68
CA ARG A 49 4.51 7.13 3.26
C ARG A 49 4.17 6.20 2.10
N VAL A 50 3.05 5.51 2.19
CA VAL A 50 2.64 4.57 1.15
C VAL A 50 2.31 5.29 -0.14
N LEU A 51 1.61 6.40 -0.06
CA LEU A 51 1.30 7.20 -1.25
C LEU A 51 2.57 7.74 -1.90
N GLY A 52 3.54 8.14 -1.09
CA GLY A 52 4.85 8.59 -1.59
C GLY A 52 5.59 7.47 -2.28
N PHE A 53 5.53 6.26 -1.73
CA PHE A 53 6.15 5.09 -2.33
C PHE A 53 5.55 4.79 -3.71
N ILE A 54 4.22 4.87 -3.81
CA ILE A 54 3.52 4.64 -5.07
C ILE A 54 3.88 5.73 -6.09
N ALA A 55 3.89 6.98 -5.65
CA ALA A 55 4.17 8.12 -6.52
C ALA A 55 5.60 8.11 -7.04
N ALA A 56 6.52 7.52 -6.31
CA ALA A 56 7.91 7.43 -6.73
C ALA A 56 8.08 6.56 -7.97
N GLY A 57 7.13 5.68 -8.27
CA GLY A 57 7.16 4.88 -9.47
C GLY A 57 8.26 3.81 -9.51
N ILE A 58 8.80 3.49 -8.37
CA ILE A 58 9.94 2.56 -8.28
C ILE A 58 9.48 1.13 -8.22
#